data_83021bcb8448fedc00abdc59c7969a38
#
_entry.id   83021bcb8448fedc00abdc59c7969a38
#
_cell.length_a   1.000
_cell.length_b   1.000
_cell.length_c   1.000
_cell.angle_alpha   90.00
_cell.angle_beta   90.00
_cell.angle_gamma   90.00
#
_symmetry.space_group_name_H-M   'P 1'
#
loop_
_entity.id
_entity.type
_entity.pdbx_description
1 polymer ?
#
loop_
_entity_poly.entity_id
_entity_poly.type
_entity_poly.pdbx_seq_one_letter_code
_entity_poly.pdbx_strand_id
1 'polypeptide(L)'
;DGSERNFIDSGQARTEPGRSLAEFYLRKTDGIFRTQEEIDNYVTKGNHVPGPNEDKVPAGTPIMIEGKRPQLGDVKYLDLNDDGQITDIDRDYCGSPWAKMQMSLVLNAEWKNFDFSMMWNGQFGNKIYNVSRWQGRLFADNSNYIRFEKGEEPYQVNPNSNTPRIIYGDFRNSRDADRFLENGS
;
A
#
# COMPACT_ATOMS: atom_id res chain seq x y z
N ASP A 1 6.62 26.44 -20.42
CA ASP A 1 7.79 25.58 -20.21
C ASP A 1 7.32 24.30 -19.49
N GLY A 2 6.75 23.41 -20.32
CA GLY A 2 6.21 22.13 -19.83
C GLY A 2 7.36 21.20 -19.50
N SER A 3 7.73 21.11 -18.22
CA SER A 3 8.46 19.97 -17.73
C SER A 3 7.55 18.75 -17.87
N GLU A 4 7.56 18.12 -19.04
CA GLU A 4 7.00 16.78 -19.19
C GLU A 4 7.65 15.90 -18.13
N ARG A 5 6.87 15.53 -17.14
CA ARG A 5 7.32 14.55 -16.15
C ARG A 5 7.49 13.24 -16.90
N ASN A 6 8.74 12.92 -17.26
CA ASN A 6 9.10 11.68 -17.92
C ASN A 6 9.00 10.53 -16.92
N PHE A 7 7.79 10.11 -16.57
CA PHE A 7 7.58 8.89 -15.80
C PHE A 7 6.67 7.93 -16.57
N ILE A 8 6.83 6.65 -16.30
CA ILE A 8 6.00 5.58 -16.85
C ILE A 8 5.27 4.94 -15.68
N ASP A 9 3.94 5.07 -15.65
CA ASP A 9 3.08 4.36 -14.71
C ASP A 9 2.67 3.01 -15.28
N SER A 10 2.79 1.98 -14.48
CA SER A 10 2.39 0.60 -14.79
C SER A 10 1.61 0.02 -13.61
N GLY A 11 0.34 0.41 -13.47
CA GLY A 11 -0.54 -0.05 -12.40
C GLY A 11 -0.04 0.38 -11.03
N GLN A 12 0.54 -0.55 -10.27
CA GLN A 12 1.06 -0.32 -8.91
C GLN A 12 2.52 0.18 -8.88
N ALA A 13 3.15 0.35 -10.02
CA ALA A 13 4.55 0.73 -10.12
C ALA A 13 4.74 1.96 -10.98
N ARG A 14 5.78 2.75 -10.66
CA ARG A 14 6.22 3.92 -11.43
C ARG A 14 7.70 3.83 -11.72
N THR A 15 8.07 4.20 -12.93
CA THR A 15 9.48 4.38 -13.33
C THR A 15 9.72 5.84 -13.61
N GLU A 16 10.67 6.45 -12.91
CA GLU A 16 11.04 7.84 -13.04
C GLU A 16 12.56 7.97 -13.08
N PRO A 17 13.16 8.90 -13.87
CA PRO A 17 14.59 9.14 -13.88
C PRO A 17 15.12 9.42 -12.48
N GLY A 18 16.23 8.76 -12.11
CA GLY A 18 16.85 8.90 -10.80
C GLY A 18 16.30 7.97 -9.70
N ARG A 19 15.33 7.13 -10.02
CA ARG A 19 14.75 6.12 -9.11
C ARG A 19 14.92 4.69 -9.64
N SER A 20 14.61 3.72 -8.79
CA SER A 20 14.59 2.31 -9.19
C SER A 20 13.56 2.06 -10.28
N LEU A 21 13.90 1.18 -11.23
CA LEU A 21 12.95 0.72 -12.25
C LEU A 21 11.75 0.03 -11.57
N ALA A 22 10.54 0.39 -11.98
CA ALA A 22 9.28 -0.19 -11.49
C ALA A 22 9.14 -0.13 -9.95
N GLU A 23 9.53 0.99 -9.33
CA GLU A 23 9.31 1.22 -7.90
C GLU A 23 7.82 1.28 -7.58
N PHE A 24 7.39 0.63 -6.50
CA PHE A 24 6.00 0.64 -6.10
C PHE A 24 5.53 2.05 -5.74
N TYR A 25 4.47 2.49 -6.41
CA TYR A 25 3.88 3.82 -6.27
C TYR A 25 2.42 3.67 -5.88
N LEU A 26 2.14 3.72 -4.57
CA LEU A 26 0.90 3.30 -3.96
C LEU A 26 0.41 4.33 -2.95
N ARG A 27 -0.89 4.24 -2.61
CA ARG A 27 -1.44 5.00 -1.49
C ARG A 27 -0.89 4.47 -0.18
N LYS A 28 -0.43 5.38 0.67
CA LYS A 28 0.01 5.04 2.03
C LYS A 28 -1.16 4.90 2.96
N THR A 29 -1.06 3.94 3.88
CA THR A 29 -2.11 3.64 4.85
C THR A 29 -1.57 3.70 6.28
N ASP A 30 -2.44 4.11 7.20
CA ASP A 30 -2.18 4.12 8.65
C ASP A 30 -3.22 3.22 9.37
N GLY A 31 -3.32 1.95 8.93
CA GLY A 31 -4.23 0.97 9.50
C GLY A 31 -5.69 1.16 9.09
N ILE A 32 -6.59 0.95 10.03
CA ILE A 32 -8.05 1.10 9.87
C ILE A 32 -8.62 1.96 10.99
N PHE A 33 -9.74 2.64 10.74
CA PHE A 33 -10.45 3.41 11.76
C PHE A 33 -11.06 2.50 12.82
N ARG A 34 -10.66 2.65 14.06
CA ARG A 34 -11.14 1.83 15.19
C ARG A 34 -12.06 2.58 16.11
N THR A 35 -11.93 3.91 16.19
CA THR A 35 -12.74 4.77 17.05
C THR A 35 -13.39 5.91 16.26
N GLN A 36 -14.50 6.41 16.79
CA GLN A 36 -15.15 7.58 16.22
C GLN A 36 -14.26 8.83 16.31
N GLU A 37 -13.47 8.94 17.36
CA GLU A 37 -12.53 10.03 17.57
C GLU A 37 -11.46 10.09 16.46
N GLU A 38 -10.96 8.94 15.98
CA GLU A 38 -10.04 8.88 14.82
C GLU A 38 -10.70 9.44 13.57
N ILE A 39 -11.98 9.12 13.34
CA ILE A 39 -12.73 9.63 12.19
C ILE A 39 -12.98 11.14 12.32
N ASP A 40 -13.32 11.61 13.51
CA ASP A 40 -13.60 13.04 13.75
C ASP A 40 -12.32 13.88 13.59
N ASN A 41 -11.16 13.33 13.97
CA ASN A 41 -9.85 13.94 13.81
C ASN A 41 -9.23 13.71 12.40
N TYR A 42 -9.91 12.97 11.52
CA TYR A 42 -9.44 12.76 10.16
C TYR A 42 -9.84 13.93 9.27
N VAL A 43 -9.04 14.99 9.36
CA VAL A 43 -9.25 16.29 8.73
C VAL A 43 -7.95 16.84 8.17
N THR A 44 -8.07 17.77 7.22
CA THR A 44 -6.92 18.46 6.62
C THR A 44 -6.18 19.34 7.64
N LYS A 45 -4.88 19.52 7.42
CA LYS A 45 -4.01 20.36 8.24
C LYS A 45 -3.92 21.81 7.73
N GLY A 46 -4.49 22.08 6.53
CA GLY A 46 -4.44 23.37 5.88
C GLY A 46 -3.14 23.67 5.13
N ASN A 47 -2.37 22.63 4.80
CA ASN A 47 -1.12 22.72 4.06
C ASN A 47 -1.31 22.61 2.53
N HIS A 48 -2.54 22.44 2.09
CA HIS A 48 -2.84 22.33 0.66
C HIS A 48 -2.33 23.55 -0.13
N VAL A 49 -1.56 23.26 -1.19
CA VAL A 49 -1.10 24.26 -2.15
C VAL A 49 -1.96 24.13 -3.40
N PRO A 50 -2.96 25.01 -3.58
CA PRO A 50 -3.90 24.89 -4.68
C PRO A 50 -3.20 25.14 -6.03
N GLY A 51 -3.64 24.41 -7.05
CA GLY A 51 -3.29 24.66 -8.44
C GLY A 51 -3.94 25.96 -8.98
N PRO A 52 -3.67 26.33 -10.25
CA PRO A 52 -4.13 27.59 -10.82
C PRO A 52 -5.65 27.83 -10.82
N ASN A 53 -6.45 26.77 -10.72
CA ASN A 53 -7.91 26.80 -10.74
C ASN A 53 -8.54 26.05 -9.55
N GLU A 54 -7.78 25.87 -8.47
CA GLU A 54 -8.23 25.17 -7.29
C GLU A 54 -8.34 26.12 -6.11
N ASP A 55 -9.36 25.93 -5.29
CA ASP A 55 -9.54 26.68 -4.06
C ASP A 55 -8.65 26.14 -2.94
N LYS A 56 -8.20 27.03 -2.06
CA LYS A 56 -7.45 26.64 -0.87
C LYS A 56 -8.37 25.88 0.10
N VAL A 57 -7.94 24.68 0.49
CA VAL A 57 -8.64 23.87 1.48
C VAL A 57 -8.24 24.30 2.89
N PRO A 58 -9.19 24.76 3.73
CA PRO A 58 -8.88 25.19 5.09
C PRO A 58 -8.56 23.98 6.00
N ALA A 59 -7.76 24.22 7.04
CA ALA A 59 -7.55 23.25 8.10
C ALA A 59 -8.88 22.85 8.76
N GLY A 60 -8.99 21.57 9.14
CA GLY A 60 -10.22 21.04 9.74
C GLY A 60 -11.28 20.61 8.73
N THR A 61 -10.99 20.67 7.43
CA THR A 61 -11.89 20.10 6.41
C THR A 61 -11.87 18.57 6.50
N PRO A 62 -13.05 17.92 6.57
CA PRO A 62 -13.12 16.47 6.63
C PRO A 62 -12.52 15.81 5.38
N ILE A 63 -11.61 14.86 5.57
CA ILE A 63 -11.03 14.08 4.46
C ILE A 63 -12.03 13.02 4.01
N MET A 64 -12.25 12.95 2.70
CA MET A 64 -13.20 12.04 2.06
C MET A 64 -12.46 10.94 1.28
N ILE A 65 -12.99 9.74 1.34
CA ILE A 65 -12.53 8.61 0.55
C ILE A 65 -13.62 8.30 -0.47
N GLU A 66 -13.34 8.45 -1.75
CA GLU A 66 -14.34 8.31 -2.83
C GLU A 66 -15.57 9.23 -2.61
N GLY A 67 -15.35 10.46 -2.18
CA GLY A 67 -16.42 11.42 -1.89
C GLY A 67 -17.30 11.10 -0.70
N LYS A 68 -16.93 10.14 0.13
CA LYS A 68 -17.68 9.72 1.32
C LYS A 68 -16.83 9.81 2.57
N ARG A 69 -17.45 10.18 3.68
CA ARG A 69 -16.80 10.15 4.99
C ARG A 69 -16.46 8.70 5.36
N PRO A 70 -15.26 8.41 5.87
CA PRO A 70 -14.93 7.08 6.37
C PRO A 70 -15.80 6.67 7.56
N GLN A 71 -15.90 5.38 7.78
CA GLN A 71 -16.63 4.78 8.89
C GLN A 71 -15.71 3.80 9.64
N LEU A 72 -16.15 3.34 10.81
CA LEU A 72 -15.42 2.35 11.60
C LEU A 72 -15.12 1.10 10.76
N GLY A 73 -13.87 0.67 10.78
CA GLY A 73 -13.37 -0.45 10.01
C GLY A 73 -12.96 -0.12 8.58
N ASP A 74 -13.09 1.14 8.10
CA ASP A 74 -12.54 1.56 6.82
C ASP A 74 -11.02 1.71 6.91
N VAL A 75 -10.35 1.60 5.76
CA VAL A 75 -8.92 1.85 5.64
C VAL A 75 -8.64 3.34 5.84
N LYS A 76 -7.67 3.65 6.68
CA LYS A 76 -7.18 5.00 6.91
C LYS A 76 -6.05 5.30 5.95
N TYR A 77 -6.34 6.03 4.88
CA TYR A 77 -5.35 6.51 3.91
C TYR A 77 -4.72 7.81 4.37
N LEU A 78 -3.51 8.09 3.90
CA LEU A 78 -2.85 9.37 4.14
C LEU A 78 -3.16 10.32 2.98
N ASP A 79 -3.74 11.47 3.29
CA ASP A 79 -3.90 12.60 2.38
C ASP A 79 -2.56 13.33 2.31
N LEU A 80 -1.82 13.15 1.21
CA LEU A 80 -0.45 13.65 1.09
C LEU A 80 -0.40 15.09 0.59
N ASN A 81 -1.37 15.50 -0.23
CA ASN A 81 -1.46 16.86 -0.74
C ASN A 81 -2.36 17.77 0.10
N ASP A 82 -3.02 17.19 1.13
CA ASP A 82 -3.88 17.88 2.10
C ASP A 82 -5.08 18.61 1.44
N ASP A 83 -5.61 18.01 0.34
CA ASP A 83 -6.76 18.55 -0.40
C ASP A 83 -8.12 18.08 0.13
N GLY A 84 -8.12 17.15 1.10
CA GLY A 84 -9.33 16.60 1.71
C GLY A 84 -9.99 15.50 0.88
N GLN A 85 -9.33 14.98 -0.15
CA GLN A 85 -9.81 13.91 -1.01
C GLN A 85 -8.73 12.86 -1.21
N ILE A 86 -9.03 11.60 -0.97
CA ILE A 86 -8.10 10.52 -1.29
C ILE A 86 -8.23 10.14 -2.77
N THR A 87 -7.22 10.53 -3.53
CA THR A 87 -7.17 10.37 -5.00
C THR A 87 -5.89 9.64 -5.45
N ASP A 88 -5.64 9.61 -6.76
CA ASP A 88 -4.39 9.07 -7.31
C ASP A 88 -3.17 9.98 -7.07
N ILE A 89 -3.40 11.23 -6.66
CA ILE A 89 -2.34 12.18 -6.30
C ILE A 89 -1.71 11.81 -4.95
N ASP A 90 -2.47 11.11 -4.07
CA ASP A 90 -2.02 10.67 -2.75
C ASP A 90 -1.20 9.38 -2.77
N ARG A 91 -0.60 9.07 -3.90
CA ARG A 91 0.37 7.98 -4.01
C ARG A 91 1.77 8.47 -3.71
N ASP A 92 2.58 7.58 -3.15
CA ASP A 92 4.00 7.82 -2.91
C ASP A 92 4.80 6.53 -3.10
N TYR A 93 6.11 6.67 -3.18
CA TYR A 93 7.01 5.55 -3.34
C TYR A 93 7.07 4.71 -2.07
N CYS A 94 6.76 3.42 -2.22
CA CYS A 94 6.62 2.47 -1.10
C CYS A 94 7.68 1.38 -1.11
N GLY A 95 8.64 1.47 -2.01
CA GLY A 95 9.78 0.56 -2.10
C GLY A 95 9.89 -0.12 -3.47
N SER A 96 10.99 -0.85 -3.65
CA SER A 96 11.41 -1.42 -4.93
C SER A 96 11.24 -2.93 -4.97
N PRO A 97 10.87 -3.52 -6.13
CA PRO A 97 10.90 -4.97 -6.32
C PRO A 97 12.34 -5.51 -6.41
N TRP A 98 13.32 -4.64 -6.59
CA TRP A 98 14.71 -5.04 -6.72
C TRP A 98 15.39 -5.18 -5.36
N ALA A 99 16.14 -6.25 -5.20
CA ALA A 99 16.91 -6.46 -3.99
C ALA A 99 17.99 -5.39 -3.82
N LYS A 100 18.10 -4.82 -2.62
CA LYS A 100 19.16 -3.86 -2.27
C LYS A 100 20.49 -4.57 -2.01
N MET A 101 20.44 -5.83 -1.60
CA MET A 101 21.60 -6.66 -1.32
C MET A 101 21.37 -8.08 -1.80
N GLN A 102 22.37 -8.64 -2.46
CA GLN A 102 22.45 -10.04 -2.83
C GLN A 102 23.71 -10.63 -2.23
N MET A 103 23.61 -11.81 -1.64
CA MET A 103 24.77 -12.49 -1.07
C MET A 103 24.71 -13.98 -1.39
N SER A 104 25.90 -14.56 -1.57
CA SER A 104 26.06 -15.98 -1.77
C SER A 104 27.14 -16.50 -0.83
N LEU A 105 26.88 -17.64 -0.22
CA LEU A 105 27.84 -18.38 0.59
C LEU A 105 28.00 -19.77 0.01
N VAL A 106 29.22 -20.12 -0.36
CA VAL A 106 29.57 -21.48 -0.80
C VAL A 106 30.52 -22.10 0.23
N LEU A 107 30.15 -23.23 0.76
CA LEU A 107 30.96 -24.00 1.68
C LEU A 107 31.26 -25.37 1.05
N ASN A 108 32.53 -25.66 0.88
CA ASN A 108 33.03 -26.98 0.44
C ASN A 108 33.92 -27.58 1.52
N ALA A 109 33.68 -28.82 1.83
CA ALA A 109 34.49 -29.57 2.79
C ALA A 109 34.74 -31.00 2.28
N GLU A 110 35.98 -31.43 2.36
CA GLU A 110 36.41 -32.78 2.01
C GLU A 110 36.98 -33.43 3.25
N TRP A 111 36.53 -34.63 3.53
CA TRP A 111 37.08 -35.42 4.65
C TRP A 111 37.08 -36.91 4.30
N LYS A 112 38.27 -37.48 4.16
CA LYS A 112 38.50 -38.86 3.71
C LYS A 112 37.79 -39.12 2.37
N ASN A 113 36.72 -39.93 2.36
CA ASN A 113 35.95 -40.32 1.19
C ASN A 113 34.61 -39.59 1.13
N PHE A 114 34.44 -38.50 1.89
CA PHE A 114 33.23 -37.69 1.91
C PHE A 114 33.51 -36.31 1.41
N ASP A 115 32.73 -35.88 0.43
CA ASP A 115 32.70 -34.53 -0.11
C ASP A 115 31.39 -33.87 0.30
N PHE A 116 31.47 -32.70 0.88
CA PHE A 116 30.32 -31.87 1.25
C PHE A 116 30.37 -30.55 0.49
N SER A 117 29.29 -30.20 -0.18
CA SER A 117 29.14 -28.90 -0.82
C SER A 117 27.79 -28.31 -0.45
N MET A 118 27.79 -27.05 -0.01
CA MET A 118 26.58 -26.30 0.32
C MET A 118 26.69 -24.90 -0.30
N MET A 119 25.60 -24.48 -0.94
CA MET A 119 25.47 -23.14 -1.53
C MET A 119 24.22 -22.44 -0.99
N TRP A 120 24.40 -21.26 -0.46
CA TRP A 120 23.34 -20.40 -0.01
C TRP A 120 23.32 -19.13 -0.83
N ASN A 121 22.13 -18.75 -1.33
CA ASN A 121 21.89 -17.49 -2.01
C ASN A 121 20.79 -16.75 -1.27
N GLY A 122 21.01 -15.48 -0.96
CA GLY A 122 20.04 -14.62 -0.30
C GLY A 122 19.87 -13.30 -1.06
N GLN A 123 18.65 -12.82 -1.09
CA GLN A 123 18.30 -11.49 -1.61
C GLN A 123 17.53 -10.76 -0.53
N PHE A 124 17.87 -9.49 -0.29
CA PHE A 124 17.31 -8.72 0.82
C PHE A 124 16.93 -7.31 0.40
N GLY A 125 15.87 -6.80 1.02
CA GLY A 125 15.45 -5.41 0.88
C GLY A 125 14.57 -5.12 -0.34
N ASN A 126 14.12 -6.14 -1.06
CA ASN A 126 13.08 -6.02 -2.07
C ASN A 126 11.69 -6.07 -1.42
N LYS A 127 10.71 -5.53 -2.13
CA LYS A 127 9.30 -5.63 -1.80
C LYS A 127 8.57 -6.47 -2.84
N ILE A 128 7.50 -7.11 -2.42
CA ILE A 128 6.61 -7.87 -3.29
C ILE A 128 5.20 -7.35 -3.07
N TYR A 129 4.49 -7.03 -4.16
CA TYR A 129 3.08 -6.68 -4.08
C TYR A 129 2.24 -7.96 -4.15
N ASN A 130 1.52 -8.28 -3.09
CA ASN A 130 0.69 -9.48 -3.01
C ASN A 130 -0.64 -9.24 -3.75
N VAL A 131 -0.60 -9.44 -5.08
CA VAL A 131 -1.76 -9.28 -5.97
C VAL A 131 -2.89 -10.22 -5.59
N SER A 132 -2.57 -11.46 -5.19
CA SER A 132 -3.57 -12.45 -4.80
C SER A 132 -4.35 -12.01 -3.56
N ARG A 133 -3.64 -11.43 -2.56
CA ARG A 133 -4.26 -10.87 -1.37
C ARG A 133 -5.10 -9.64 -1.69
N TRP A 134 -4.63 -8.79 -2.61
CA TRP A 134 -5.37 -7.62 -3.07
C TRP A 134 -6.63 -8.03 -3.81
N GLN A 135 -6.52 -8.87 -4.84
CA GLN A 135 -7.67 -9.34 -5.64
C GLN A 135 -8.67 -10.16 -4.81
N GLY A 136 -8.19 -11.03 -3.95
CA GLY A 136 -9.06 -11.84 -3.08
C GLY A 136 -9.80 -11.03 -2.01
N ARG A 137 -9.49 -9.74 -1.86
CA ARG A 137 -10.18 -8.80 -0.98
C ARG A 137 -10.95 -7.70 -1.73
N LEU A 138 -11.09 -7.83 -3.04
CA LEU A 138 -11.93 -6.97 -3.88
C LEU A 138 -13.39 -7.38 -3.76
N PHE A 139 -14.06 -6.97 -2.70
CA PHE A 139 -15.47 -7.33 -2.43
C PHE A 139 -16.48 -6.63 -3.34
N ALA A 140 -16.03 -5.70 -4.17
CA ALA A 140 -16.90 -4.95 -5.07
C ALA A 140 -17.34 -5.73 -6.31
N ASP A 141 -16.62 -6.79 -6.66
CA ASP A 141 -16.67 -7.44 -7.98
C ASP A 141 -17.19 -8.86 -7.84
N ASN A 142 -18.24 -9.28 -7.41
CA ASN A 142 -18.78 -10.67 -7.45
C ASN A 142 -17.72 -11.81 -7.54
N SER A 143 -16.47 -11.49 -7.21
CA SER A 143 -15.34 -12.42 -7.26
C SER A 143 -15.40 -13.37 -6.07
N ASN A 144 -14.91 -14.58 -6.24
CA ASN A 144 -14.74 -15.52 -5.14
C ASN A 144 -13.72 -14.97 -4.15
N TYR A 145 -14.12 -14.88 -2.88
CA TYR A 145 -13.25 -14.38 -1.81
C TYR A 145 -12.26 -15.45 -1.36
N ILE A 146 -11.05 -14.99 -1.02
CA ILE A 146 -10.12 -15.82 -0.28
C ILE A 146 -10.68 -16.00 1.14
N ARG A 147 -10.70 -17.24 1.61
CA ARG A 147 -11.06 -17.54 2.99
C ARG A 147 -10.11 -16.81 3.94
N PHE A 148 -10.66 -16.10 4.90
CA PHE A 148 -9.87 -15.45 5.95
C PHE A 148 -9.29 -16.50 6.90
N GLU A 149 -8.05 -16.32 7.28
CA GLU A 149 -7.45 -17.09 8.36
C GLU A 149 -7.97 -16.59 9.73
N LYS A 150 -7.84 -17.45 10.75
CA LYS A 150 -8.25 -17.07 12.11
C LYS A 150 -7.45 -15.86 12.59
N GLY A 151 -8.15 -14.79 12.96
CA GLY A 151 -7.56 -13.52 13.38
C GLY A 151 -7.47 -12.48 12.24
N GLU A 152 -7.69 -12.88 10.99
CA GLU A 152 -7.72 -11.99 9.82
C GLU A 152 -9.16 -11.74 9.31
N GLU A 153 -10.17 -12.13 10.07
CA GLU A 153 -11.55 -11.90 9.69
C GLU A 153 -11.83 -10.41 9.51
N PRO A 154 -12.82 -10.03 8.66
CA PRO A 154 -13.18 -8.62 8.47
C PRO A 154 -13.57 -7.94 9.77
N TYR A 155 -13.36 -6.62 9.85
CA TYR A 155 -13.64 -5.81 11.05
C TYR A 155 -15.04 -6.03 11.63
N GLN A 156 -16.07 -6.28 10.79
CA GLN A 156 -17.42 -6.54 11.25
C GLN A 156 -17.54 -7.83 12.09
N VAL A 157 -16.66 -8.80 11.86
CA VAL A 157 -16.62 -10.09 12.57
C VAL A 157 -15.62 -10.04 13.72
N ASN A 158 -14.48 -9.43 13.49
CA ASN A 158 -13.41 -9.31 14.46
C ASN A 158 -12.86 -7.87 14.50
N PRO A 159 -13.35 -7.03 15.43
CA PRO A 159 -12.90 -5.64 15.56
C PRO A 159 -11.41 -5.47 15.90
N ASN A 160 -10.74 -6.53 16.36
CA ASN A 160 -9.31 -6.52 16.65
C ASN A 160 -8.43 -6.85 15.43
N SER A 161 -9.03 -7.31 14.35
CA SER A 161 -8.34 -7.60 13.09
C SER A 161 -7.85 -6.32 12.40
N ASN A 162 -6.82 -6.45 11.57
CA ASN A 162 -6.37 -5.39 10.66
C ASN A 162 -7.02 -5.49 9.27
N THR A 163 -7.97 -6.39 9.10
CA THR A 163 -8.73 -6.52 7.86
C THR A 163 -9.89 -5.53 7.87
N PRO A 164 -9.98 -4.64 6.86
CA PRO A 164 -11.05 -3.67 6.81
C PRO A 164 -12.42 -4.31 6.76
N ARG A 165 -13.44 -3.51 7.02
CA ARG A 165 -14.81 -3.93 6.79
C ARG A 165 -15.07 -4.20 5.31
N ILE A 166 -15.91 -5.17 5.05
CA ILE A 166 -16.37 -5.50 3.70
C ILE A 166 -17.51 -4.56 3.31
N ILE A 167 -17.38 -3.95 2.13
CA ILE A 167 -18.44 -3.12 1.54
C ILE A 167 -18.70 -3.66 0.14
N TYR A 168 -19.89 -4.20 -0.08
CA TYR A 168 -20.28 -4.66 -1.40
C TYR A 168 -20.51 -3.48 -2.34
N GLY A 169 -19.95 -3.54 -3.55
CA GLY A 169 -20.10 -2.49 -4.57
C GLY A 169 -19.32 -1.20 -4.29
N ASP A 170 -18.39 -1.20 -3.33
CA ASP A 170 -17.60 -0.03 -2.96
C ASP A 170 -16.11 -0.38 -2.83
N PHE A 171 -15.27 0.30 -3.60
CA PHE A 171 -13.83 0.03 -3.67
C PHE A 171 -13.00 0.77 -2.63
N ARG A 172 -13.59 1.55 -1.73
CA ARG A 172 -12.85 2.37 -0.74
C ARG A 172 -11.80 1.61 0.03
N ASN A 173 -12.12 0.40 0.47
CA ASN A 173 -11.23 -0.44 1.26
C ASN A 173 -10.35 -1.39 0.43
N SER A 174 -10.52 -1.37 -0.89
CA SER A 174 -9.87 -2.29 -1.83
C SER A 174 -8.91 -1.59 -2.79
N ARG A 175 -8.61 -0.31 -2.55
CA ARG A 175 -7.66 0.46 -3.37
C ARG A 175 -6.25 -0.12 -3.26
N ASP A 176 -5.49 0.02 -4.32
CA ASP A 176 -4.06 -0.27 -4.35
C ASP A 176 -3.33 0.58 -3.31
N ALA A 177 -2.74 -0.10 -2.35
CA ALA A 177 -2.13 0.52 -1.18
C ALA A 177 -0.93 -0.29 -0.67
N ASP A 178 -0.10 0.36 0.12
CA ASP A 178 1.11 -0.21 0.73
C ASP A 178 0.84 -1.39 1.67
N ARG A 179 -0.37 -1.53 2.19
CA ARG A 179 -0.80 -2.65 3.04
C ARG A 179 -0.72 -4.04 2.36
N PHE A 180 -0.60 -4.07 1.03
CA PHE A 180 -0.42 -5.28 0.24
C PHE A 180 1.03 -5.55 -0.12
N LEU A 181 1.97 -4.70 0.34
CA LEU A 181 3.39 -4.92 0.20
C LEU A 181 3.92 -5.83 1.30
N GLU A 182 4.72 -6.80 0.89
CA GLU A 182 5.42 -7.75 1.75
C GLU A 182 6.92 -7.64 1.52
N ASN A 183 7.70 -8.07 2.51
CA ASN A 183 9.14 -8.19 2.33
C ASN A 183 9.42 -9.45 1.51
N GLY A 184 10.16 -9.31 0.41
CA GLY A 184 10.64 -10.42 -0.39
C GLY A 184 11.98 -10.91 0.15
N SER A 185 11.97 -11.78 1.13
CA SER A 185 13.19 -12.44 1.67
C SER A 185 12.83 -13.83 2.16
#